data_8549f8663026833ba1aa13e324816abc
#
_entry.id   8549f8663026833ba1aa13e324816abc
#
_cell.length_a   1.000
_cell.length_b   1.000
_cell.length_c   1.000
_cell.angle_alpha   90.00
_cell.angle_beta   90.00
_cell.angle_gamma   90.00
#
_symmetry.space_group_name_H-M   'P 1'
#
loop_
_entity.id
_entity.type
_entity.pdbx_description
1 polymer ?
#
loop_
_entity_poly.entity_id
_entity_poly.type
_entity_poly.pdbx_seq_one_letter_code
_entity_poly.pdbx_strand_id
1 'polypeptide(L)'
;MQHRHLITALALLGTANISLASSIDNLQAVGQANFRLLSEDLSSSLSYKAVIPATPLGLTGIDLGVEASSTKLQNPAAWQAATNSSGTTIIVPKLHLHKGLPFGVDIGAFYTSVPSSNIDLIGAEVRYALFEGGVVTPAVGLRGTYTKLSGVDQLALNTKGLELLVSKGFALFTPYAGVGRIKTSSEPQGIPGLQGESFSQTKTFAGLNMNLGLMNFALEGDKTGDATSYSLKFGFRF
;
A
#
# COMPACT_ATOMS: atom_id res chain seq x y z
N MET A 1 12.66 20.52 19.35
CA MET A 1 12.69 19.43 20.35
C MET A 1 11.27 19.01 20.65
N GLN A 2 10.62 18.15 19.81
CA GLN A 2 9.27 17.56 20.15
C GLN A 2 8.79 16.61 19.04
N HIS A 3 9.57 15.57 18.69
CA HIS A 3 9.10 14.51 17.77
C HIS A 3 9.48 13.10 18.24
N ARG A 4 9.62 12.87 19.55
CA ARG A 4 10.17 11.61 20.09
C ARG A 4 9.14 10.60 20.62
N HIS A 5 7.84 10.82 20.53
CA HIS A 5 6.85 9.97 21.21
C HIS A 5 5.95 9.09 20.32
N LEU A 6 6.12 9.09 18.99
CA LEU A 6 5.33 8.23 18.10
C LEU A 6 5.97 6.87 17.78
N ILE A 7 7.18 6.59 18.28
CA ILE A 7 7.96 5.40 17.89
C ILE A 7 7.74 4.19 18.81
N THR A 8 7.08 4.35 19.96
CA THR A 8 7.02 3.30 21.00
C THR A 8 5.96 2.21 20.76
N ALA A 9 5.06 2.36 19.82
CA ALA A 9 4.01 1.36 19.56
C ALA A 9 4.39 0.26 18.54
N LEU A 10 5.58 0.32 17.93
CA LEU A 10 6.02 -0.63 16.89
C LEU A 10 6.97 -1.73 17.40
N ALA A 11 7.18 -1.84 18.70
CA ALA A 11 8.25 -2.66 19.31
C ALA A 11 7.90 -4.14 19.52
N LEU A 12 6.83 -4.68 18.90
CA LEU A 12 6.38 -6.08 19.08
C LEU A 12 6.54 -6.99 17.87
N LEU A 13 7.27 -6.55 16.85
CA LEU A 13 7.64 -7.44 15.73
C LEU A 13 9.08 -7.90 15.96
N GLY A 14 9.23 -9.21 16.13
CA GLY A 14 10.46 -9.92 16.52
C GLY A 14 11.73 -9.43 15.82
N THR A 15 12.89 -9.79 16.35
CA THR A 15 14.26 -9.41 15.94
C THR A 15 14.66 -9.80 14.50
N ALA A 16 13.82 -9.49 13.52
CA ALA A 16 14.25 -9.37 12.15
C ALA A 16 14.99 -8.02 12.03
N ASN A 17 16.11 -7.98 11.33
CA ASN A 17 16.75 -6.74 10.92
C ASN A 17 15.75 -5.93 10.11
N ILE A 18 14.95 -5.10 10.79
CA ILE A 18 13.96 -4.21 10.19
C ILE A 18 14.77 -3.10 9.53
N SER A 19 15.12 -3.28 8.27
CA SER A 19 15.58 -2.18 7.43
C SER A 19 14.36 -1.39 7.03
N LEU A 20 14.17 -0.22 7.61
CA LEU A 20 13.30 0.81 7.04
C LEU A 20 13.83 1.13 5.63
N ALA A 21 12.97 1.54 4.71
CA ALA A 21 13.41 1.84 3.35
C ALA A 21 14.56 2.86 3.38
N SER A 22 15.58 2.60 2.57
CA SER A 22 16.72 3.51 2.40
C SER A 22 16.43 4.54 1.32
N SER A 23 17.11 5.68 1.35
CA SER A 23 16.99 6.71 0.31
C SER A 23 17.42 6.19 -1.06
N ILE A 24 16.68 6.59 -2.09
CA ILE A 24 16.99 6.29 -3.49
C ILE A 24 17.78 7.49 -4.06
N ASP A 25 19.11 7.43 -3.96
CA ASP A 25 19.99 8.55 -4.31
C ASP A 25 21.06 8.18 -5.35
N ASN A 26 21.06 6.94 -5.84
CA ASN A 26 22.13 6.43 -6.68
C ASN A 26 21.60 5.75 -7.97
N LEU A 27 20.57 6.31 -8.60
CA LEU A 27 19.99 5.73 -9.83
C LEU A 27 20.99 5.72 -11.00
N GLN A 28 22.02 6.58 -11.01
CA GLN A 28 23.07 6.53 -12.02
C GLN A 28 23.89 5.23 -12.00
N ALA A 29 23.90 4.50 -10.89
CA ALA A 29 24.55 3.18 -10.82
C ALA A 29 23.65 2.04 -11.32
N VAL A 30 22.39 2.34 -11.67
CA VAL A 30 21.39 1.37 -12.08
C VAL A 30 21.31 1.36 -13.61
N GLY A 31 21.63 0.24 -14.26
CA GLY A 31 21.41 0.09 -15.72
C GLY A 31 19.92 -0.15 -16.03
N GLN A 32 19.53 0.06 -17.31
CA GLN A 32 18.10 0.02 -17.74
C GLN A 32 17.36 -1.25 -17.29
N ALA A 33 17.97 -2.42 -17.45
CA ALA A 33 17.35 -3.68 -17.04
C ALA A 33 17.06 -3.73 -15.54
N ASN A 34 18.01 -3.28 -14.70
CA ASN A 34 17.85 -3.20 -13.26
C ASN A 34 16.88 -2.08 -12.85
N PHE A 35 16.80 -0.98 -13.62
CA PHE A 35 15.82 0.07 -13.39
C PHE A 35 14.39 -0.43 -13.56
N ARG A 36 14.16 -1.29 -14.56
CA ARG A 36 12.87 -1.96 -14.73
C ARG A 36 12.53 -2.85 -13.53
N LEU A 37 13.46 -3.70 -13.09
CA LEU A 37 13.27 -4.58 -11.93
C LEU A 37 13.06 -3.82 -10.63
N LEU A 38 13.82 -2.74 -10.40
CA LEU A 38 13.62 -1.82 -9.28
C LEU A 38 12.23 -1.20 -9.31
N SER A 39 11.78 -0.75 -10.49
CA SER A 39 10.46 -0.13 -10.67
C SER A 39 9.33 -1.12 -10.40
N GLU A 40 9.50 -2.42 -10.69
CA GLU A 40 8.53 -3.48 -10.37
C GLU A 40 8.43 -3.72 -8.87
N ASP A 41 9.55 -3.78 -8.15
CA ASP A 41 9.58 -3.91 -6.69
C ASP A 41 8.98 -2.66 -6.00
N LEU A 42 9.33 -1.46 -6.48
CA LEU A 42 8.75 -0.21 -5.97
C LEU A 42 7.25 -0.12 -6.25
N SER A 43 6.80 -0.51 -7.44
CA SER A 43 5.36 -0.60 -7.76
C SER A 43 4.61 -1.45 -6.75
N SER A 44 5.14 -2.63 -6.45
CA SER A 44 4.52 -3.57 -5.50
C SER A 44 4.51 -3.02 -4.07
N SER A 45 5.60 -2.38 -3.64
CA SER A 45 5.76 -1.85 -2.28
C SER A 45 4.93 -0.58 -2.04
N LEU A 46 4.86 0.30 -3.06
CA LEU A 46 4.32 1.64 -2.96
C LEU A 46 2.88 1.77 -3.51
N SER A 47 2.34 0.73 -4.19
CA SER A 47 0.95 0.72 -4.63
C SER A 47 -0.02 0.82 -3.46
N TYR A 48 -1.22 1.32 -3.75
CA TYR A 48 -2.26 1.48 -2.74
C TYR A 48 -2.63 0.12 -2.12
N LYS A 49 -2.60 0.06 -0.78
CA LYS A 49 -3.11 -1.06 0.02
C LYS A 49 -4.16 -0.48 0.96
N ALA A 50 -5.43 -0.78 0.70
CA ALA A 50 -6.53 -0.17 1.46
C ALA A 50 -6.73 -0.85 2.81
N VAL A 51 -6.42 -2.14 2.89
CA VAL A 51 -6.58 -2.98 4.09
C VAL A 51 -7.98 -2.83 4.68
N ILE A 52 -9.00 -2.94 3.79
CA ILE A 52 -10.41 -2.71 4.13
C ILE A 52 -11.32 -3.62 3.29
N PRO A 53 -12.43 -4.18 3.85
CA PRO A 53 -13.39 -5.02 3.15
C PRO A 53 -14.16 -4.30 2.03
N ALA A 54 -14.91 -5.09 1.22
CA ALA A 54 -15.77 -4.59 0.15
C ALA A 54 -17.04 -3.87 0.66
N THR A 55 -17.50 -4.22 1.86
CA THR A 55 -18.68 -3.62 2.49
C THR A 55 -18.51 -2.11 2.61
N PRO A 56 -19.43 -1.28 2.09
CA PRO A 56 -19.33 0.16 2.17
C PRO A 56 -19.44 0.64 3.62
N LEU A 57 -18.82 1.78 3.92
CA LEU A 57 -18.85 2.40 5.24
C LEU A 57 -20.20 3.05 5.57
N GLY A 58 -20.98 3.37 4.53
CA GLY A 58 -22.23 4.10 4.67
C GLY A 58 -22.03 5.62 4.89
N LEU A 59 -23.10 6.39 4.80
CA LEU A 59 -23.06 7.85 4.77
C LEU A 59 -22.35 8.47 5.98
N THR A 60 -22.53 7.92 7.17
CA THR A 60 -21.91 8.42 8.40
C THR A 60 -20.54 7.80 8.66
N GLY A 61 -20.20 6.70 7.96
CA GLY A 61 -19.00 5.92 8.23
C GLY A 61 -17.70 6.65 7.98
N ILE A 62 -16.79 6.55 8.93
CA ILE A 62 -15.41 7.05 8.87
C ILE A 62 -14.50 5.93 9.38
N ASP A 63 -13.38 5.70 8.69
CA ASP A 63 -12.32 4.78 9.12
C ASP A 63 -11.00 5.54 9.11
N LEU A 64 -10.41 5.71 10.28
CA LEU A 64 -9.10 6.35 10.48
C LEU A 64 -8.16 5.32 11.09
N GLY A 65 -6.99 5.12 10.48
CA GLY A 65 -6.05 4.12 10.98
C GLY A 65 -4.61 4.36 10.59
N VAL A 66 -3.73 3.70 11.32
CA VAL A 66 -2.31 3.54 10.97
C VAL A 66 -2.10 2.14 10.41
N GLU A 67 -1.28 2.05 9.38
CA GLU A 67 -0.91 0.81 8.71
C GLU A 67 0.62 0.68 8.69
N ALA A 68 1.11 -0.54 8.76
CA ALA A 68 2.46 -0.90 8.37
C ALA A 68 2.37 -2.01 7.31
N SER A 69 2.94 -1.78 6.13
CA SER A 69 3.07 -2.80 5.09
C SER A 69 4.53 -3.19 4.91
N SER A 70 4.78 -4.49 4.84
CA SER A 70 6.11 -5.10 4.66
C SER A 70 6.11 -5.84 3.33
N THR A 71 6.94 -5.43 2.38
CA THR A 71 7.06 -6.02 1.05
C THR A 71 8.44 -6.64 0.87
N LYS A 72 8.48 -7.92 0.54
CA LYS A 72 9.72 -8.63 0.19
C LYS A 72 10.13 -8.26 -1.23
N LEU A 73 11.35 -7.71 -1.36
CA LEU A 73 11.95 -7.39 -2.66
C LEU A 73 12.26 -8.68 -3.44
N GLN A 74 11.98 -8.68 -4.72
CA GLN A 74 12.32 -9.76 -5.62
C GLN A 74 13.70 -9.53 -6.27
N ASN A 75 14.12 -8.26 -6.37
CA ASN A 75 15.33 -7.83 -7.04
C ASN A 75 16.25 -7.03 -6.10
N PRO A 76 16.75 -7.63 -5.00
CA PRO A 76 17.53 -6.91 -3.99
C PRO A 76 18.82 -6.31 -4.53
N ALA A 77 19.40 -6.86 -5.60
CA ALA A 77 20.58 -6.30 -6.26
C ALA A 77 20.28 -4.94 -6.93
N ALA A 78 19.11 -4.79 -7.57
CA ALA A 78 18.68 -3.54 -8.15
C ALA A 78 18.41 -2.49 -7.05
N TRP A 79 17.81 -2.91 -5.92
CA TRP A 79 17.63 -2.08 -4.76
C TRP A 79 18.97 -1.62 -4.16
N GLN A 80 19.90 -2.52 -3.98
CA GLN A 80 21.24 -2.21 -3.45
C GLN A 80 21.99 -1.22 -4.35
N ALA A 81 21.90 -1.36 -5.67
CA ALA A 81 22.51 -0.43 -6.60
C ALA A 81 21.93 1.00 -6.48
N ALA A 82 20.61 1.11 -6.29
CA ALA A 82 19.90 2.39 -6.19
C ALA A 82 20.06 3.08 -4.83
N THR A 83 20.29 2.33 -3.75
CA THR A 83 20.22 2.85 -2.37
C THR A 83 21.49 2.62 -1.54
N ASN A 84 22.47 1.88 -2.06
CA ASN A 84 23.64 1.38 -1.32
C ASN A 84 23.27 0.57 -0.07
N SER A 85 22.05 0.02 0.02
CA SER A 85 21.55 -0.77 1.14
C SER A 85 21.27 -2.21 0.71
N SER A 86 21.73 -3.17 1.52
CA SER A 86 21.49 -4.62 1.30
C SER A 86 20.13 -5.10 1.83
N GLY A 87 19.18 -4.21 2.06
CA GLY A 87 17.84 -4.56 2.51
C GLY A 87 17.11 -5.44 1.51
N THR A 88 16.38 -6.44 2.00
CA THR A 88 15.55 -7.36 1.18
C THR A 88 14.06 -7.14 1.38
N THR A 89 13.68 -6.16 2.18
CA THR A 89 12.31 -5.86 2.53
C THR A 89 12.14 -4.35 2.68
N ILE A 90 11.05 -3.83 2.12
CA ILE A 90 10.63 -2.43 2.30
C ILE A 90 9.46 -2.41 3.27
N ILE A 91 9.57 -1.59 4.34
CA ILE A 91 8.47 -1.35 5.28
C ILE A 91 7.98 0.08 5.08
N VAL A 92 6.68 0.21 4.83
CA VAL A 92 6.01 1.50 4.59
C VAL A 92 4.94 1.70 5.66
N PRO A 93 5.16 2.60 6.64
CA PRO A 93 4.09 3.04 7.54
C PRO A 93 3.15 3.99 6.79
N LYS A 94 1.85 3.97 7.09
CA LYS A 94 0.87 4.87 6.45
C LYS A 94 -0.18 5.32 7.46
N LEU A 95 -0.66 6.55 7.27
CA LEU A 95 -1.86 7.06 7.93
C LEU A 95 -2.99 7.04 6.90
N HIS A 96 -4.07 6.33 7.21
CA HIS A 96 -5.25 6.18 6.35
C HIS A 96 -6.46 6.94 6.88
N LEU A 97 -7.23 7.48 5.95
CA LEU A 97 -8.56 8.01 6.20
C LEU A 97 -9.50 7.54 5.08
N HIS A 98 -10.63 6.93 5.47
CA HIS A 98 -11.71 6.59 4.54
C HIS A 98 -13.02 7.20 5.02
N LYS A 99 -13.85 7.59 4.07
CA LYS A 99 -15.17 8.19 4.30
C LYS A 99 -16.21 7.54 3.39
N GLY A 100 -17.28 7.05 4.01
CA GLY A 100 -18.45 6.61 3.28
C GLY A 100 -19.28 7.78 2.76
N LEU A 101 -19.79 7.63 1.56
CA LEU A 101 -20.66 8.57 0.85
C LEU A 101 -22.00 7.88 0.52
N PRO A 102 -23.03 8.63 0.04
CA PRO A 102 -24.26 8.03 -0.44
C PRO A 102 -24.02 7.01 -1.57
N PHE A 103 -25.00 6.15 -1.81
CA PHE A 103 -25.06 5.21 -2.94
C PHE A 103 -23.96 4.15 -2.97
N GLY A 104 -23.48 3.72 -1.81
CA GLY A 104 -22.48 2.67 -1.72
C GLY A 104 -21.07 3.08 -2.20
N VAL A 105 -20.80 4.38 -2.26
CA VAL A 105 -19.49 4.94 -2.61
C VAL A 105 -18.70 5.20 -1.33
N ASP A 106 -17.41 4.86 -1.33
CA ASP A 106 -16.44 5.31 -0.33
C ASP A 106 -15.27 5.98 -1.03
N ILE A 107 -14.70 6.97 -0.38
CA ILE A 107 -13.43 7.59 -0.76
C ILE A 107 -12.40 7.36 0.33
N GLY A 108 -11.15 7.25 -0.06
CA GLY A 108 -10.05 7.07 0.88
C GLY A 108 -8.80 7.78 0.44
N ALA A 109 -7.94 8.06 1.39
CA ALA A 109 -6.61 8.60 1.16
C ALA A 109 -5.63 8.05 2.18
N PHE A 110 -4.37 8.01 1.82
CA PHE A 110 -3.28 7.81 2.77
C PHE A 110 -2.14 8.80 2.53
N TYR A 111 -1.39 9.03 3.58
CA TYR A 111 -0.11 9.73 3.54
C TYR A 111 0.94 8.95 4.31
N THR A 112 2.17 8.97 3.82
CA THR A 112 3.35 8.50 4.54
C THR A 112 4.58 9.30 4.20
N SER A 113 5.44 9.45 5.19
CA SER A 113 6.84 9.79 5.05
C SER A 113 7.63 8.67 5.72
N VAL A 114 8.45 7.96 4.92
CA VAL A 114 9.16 6.77 5.42
C VAL A 114 10.39 7.21 6.20
N PRO A 115 10.48 6.92 7.50
CA PRO A 115 11.60 7.35 8.33
C PRO A 115 12.95 6.90 7.77
N SER A 116 13.95 7.75 7.86
CA SER A 116 15.33 7.49 7.40
C SER A 116 15.47 7.24 5.90
N SER A 117 14.49 7.70 5.10
CA SER A 117 14.56 7.66 3.64
C SER A 117 14.06 8.98 3.05
N ASN A 118 14.19 9.14 1.73
CA ASN A 118 13.61 10.25 0.97
C ASN A 118 12.25 9.88 0.34
N ILE A 119 11.57 8.83 0.84
CA ILE A 119 10.33 8.32 0.28
C ILE A 119 9.15 8.94 1.00
N ASP A 120 8.43 9.81 0.30
CA ASP A 120 7.13 10.33 0.69
C ASP A 120 6.07 9.84 -0.29
N LEU A 121 4.90 9.43 0.21
CA LEU A 121 3.81 8.93 -0.62
C LEU A 121 2.49 9.57 -0.23
N ILE A 122 1.71 9.86 -1.25
CA ILE A 122 0.28 10.14 -1.11
C ILE A 122 -0.50 9.17 -2.00
N GLY A 123 -1.61 8.70 -1.50
CA GLY A 123 -2.52 7.85 -2.27
C GLY A 123 -3.96 8.23 -2.05
N ALA A 124 -4.78 7.92 -3.05
CA ALA A 124 -6.22 8.10 -3.00
C ALA A 124 -6.93 6.87 -3.57
N GLU A 125 -8.15 6.62 -3.10
CA GLU A 125 -9.03 5.59 -3.63
C GLU A 125 -10.46 6.10 -3.76
N VAL A 126 -11.16 5.49 -4.70
CA VAL A 126 -12.63 5.48 -4.77
C VAL A 126 -13.06 4.02 -4.83
N ARG A 127 -14.00 3.63 -3.98
CA ARG A 127 -14.61 2.32 -3.96
C ARG A 127 -16.11 2.43 -4.17
N TYR A 128 -16.66 1.56 -4.99
CA TYR A 128 -18.08 1.45 -5.25
C TYR A 128 -18.57 0.05 -4.91
N ALA A 129 -19.59 -0.06 -4.09
CA ALA A 129 -20.24 -1.32 -3.78
C ALA A 129 -21.20 -1.68 -4.92
N LEU A 130 -20.83 -2.69 -5.72
CA LEU A 130 -21.73 -3.30 -6.72
C LEU A 130 -22.87 -4.04 -6.02
N PHE A 131 -22.53 -4.70 -4.89
CA PHE A 131 -23.46 -5.31 -3.94
C PHE A 131 -22.98 -4.96 -2.54
N GLU A 132 -23.81 -4.31 -1.74
CA GLU A 132 -23.44 -3.87 -0.38
C GLU A 132 -23.30 -5.04 0.60
N GLY A 133 -23.87 -6.18 0.24
CA GLY A 133 -23.91 -7.34 1.12
C GLY A 133 -25.00 -7.26 2.17
N GLY A 134 -25.11 -8.29 2.98
CA GLY A 134 -26.11 -8.39 4.05
C GLY A 134 -25.81 -9.55 4.98
N VAL A 135 -26.79 -9.92 5.81
CA VAL A 135 -26.61 -11.03 6.76
C VAL A 135 -26.29 -12.35 6.05
N VAL A 136 -26.86 -12.60 4.87
CA VAL A 136 -26.67 -13.85 4.10
C VAL A 136 -25.79 -13.64 2.88
N THR A 137 -25.86 -12.48 2.23
CA THR A 137 -25.17 -12.18 0.97
C THR A 137 -23.81 -11.55 1.17
N PRO A 138 -22.79 -11.85 0.34
CA PRO A 138 -21.51 -11.13 0.38
C PRO A 138 -21.65 -9.73 -0.20
N ALA A 139 -20.76 -8.83 0.21
CA ALA A 139 -20.53 -7.57 -0.48
C ALA A 139 -19.55 -7.78 -1.63
N VAL A 140 -19.77 -7.09 -2.75
CA VAL A 140 -18.86 -7.05 -3.89
C VAL A 140 -18.60 -5.60 -4.25
N GLY A 141 -17.34 -5.23 -4.42
CA GLY A 141 -16.95 -3.85 -4.71
C GLY A 141 -15.95 -3.73 -5.84
N LEU A 142 -15.97 -2.59 -6.49
CA LEU A 142 -14.96 -2.16 -7.44
C LEU A 142 -14.17 -1.00 -6.81
N ARG A 143 -12.85 -1.04 -6.91
CA ARG A 143 -11.96 -0.03 -6.33
C ARG A 143 -10.99 0.50 -7.36
N GLY A 144 -10.99 1.83 -7.53
CA GLY A 144 -9.97 2.56 -8.27
C GLY A 144 -8.99 3.21 -7.32
N THR A 145 -7.69 3.11 -7.59
CA THR A 145 -6.64 3.64 -6.71
C THR A 145 -5.61 4.45 -7.49
N TYR A 146 -4.98 5.38 -6.79
CA TYR A 146 -3.85 6.16 -7.29
C TYR A 146 -2.82 6.35 -6.18
N THR A 147 -1.52 6.21 -6.50
CA THR A 147 -0.43 6.63 -5.60
C THR A 147 0.60 7.43 -6.36
N LYS A 148 1.26 8.35 -5.65
CA LYS A 148 2.35 9.16 -6.16
C LYS A 148 3.49 9.17 -5.15
N LEU A 149 4.68 8.82 -5.65
CA LEU A 149 5.95 9.00 -4.95
C LEU A 149 6.39 10.46 -5.05
N SER A 150 6.87 10.99 -3.95
CA SER A 150 7.53 12.31 -3.85
C SER A 150 8.73 12.20 -2.90
N GLY A 151 9.53 13.26 -2.81
CA GLY A 151 10.73 13.29 -1.96
C GLY A 151 11.98 12.66 -2.59
N VAL A 152 11.85 11.87 -3.66
CA VAL A 152 12.98 11.29 -4.41
C VAL A 152 13.27 12.12 -5.64
N ASP A 153 14.39 12.88 -5.62
CA ASP A 153 14.74 13.81 -6.71
C ASP A 153 15.05 13.10 -8.03
N GLN A 154 15.60 11.87 -7.96
CA GLN A 154 16.03 11.11 -9.12
C GLN A 154 14.93 10.23 -9.75
N LEU A 155 13.75 10.13 -9.12
CA LEU A 155 12.69 9.22 -9.55
C LEU A 155 11.30 9.81 -9.35
N ALA A 156 10.53 9.87 -10.44
CA ALA A 156 9.09 10.08 -10.36
C ALA A 156 8.38 8.74 -10.61
N LEU A 157 7.58 8.28 -9.64
CA LEU A 157 6.82 7.04 -9.76
C LEU A 157 5.37 7.28 -9.35
N ASN A 158 4.46 6.77 -10.17
CA ASN A 158 3.05 6.73 -9.83
C ASN A 158 2.43 5.38 -10.19
N THR A 159 1.39 5.00 -9.46
CA THR A 159 0.61 3.80 -9.75
C THR A 159 -0.87 4.12 -9.87
N LYS A 160 -1.56 3.40 -10.75
CA LYS A 160 -3.03 3.42 -10.90
C LYS A 160 -3.52 1.98 -10.80
N GLY A 161 -4.48 1.73 -9.92
CA GLY A 161 -5.05 0.40 -9.71
C GLY A 161 -6.53 0.35 -10.05
N LEU A 162 -6.97 -0.80 -10.55
CA LEU A 162 -8.38 -1.18 -10.64
C LEU A 162 -8.52 -2.57 -10.05
N GLU A 163 -9.39 -2.73 -9.07
CA GLU A 163 -9.53 -3.96 -8.29
C GLU A 163 -11.01 -4.33 -8.10
N LEU A 164 -11.29 -5.62 -8.23
CA LEU A 164 -12.56 -6.24 -7.84
C LEU A 164 -12.34 -6.98 -6.51
N LEU A 165 -13.24 -6.77 -5.56
CA LEU A 165 -13.12 -7.34 -4.22
C LEU A 165 -14.45 -7.85 -3.72
N VAL A 166 -14.38 -8.87 -2.86
CA VAL A 166 -15.51 -9.51 -2.19
C VAL A 166 -15.24 -9.58 -0.70
N SER A 167 -16.27 -9.41 0.12
CA SER A 167 -16.18 -9.61 1.56
C SER A 167 -17.46 -10.17 2.14
N LYS A 168 -17.36 -10.83 3.32
CA LYS A 168 -18.50 -11.34 4.04
C LYS A 168 -18.31 -11.14 5.54
N GLY A 169 -19.23 -10.40 6.17
CA GLY A 169 -19.23 -10.21 7.62
C GLY A 169 -19.72 -11.46 8.36
N PHE A 170 -19.01 -11.83 9.44
CA PHE A 170 -19.34 -12.87 10.40
C PHE A 170 -19.14 -12.31 11.81
N ALA A 171 -20.18 -11.79 12.43
CA ALA A 171 -20.12 -11.11 13.73
C ALA A 171 -19.02 -10.02 13.76
N LEU A 172 -17.92 -10.26 14.47
CA LEU A 172 -16.82 -9.31 14.59
C LEU A 172 -15.83 -9.35 13.42
N PHE A 173 -15.84 -10.42 12.63
CA PHE A 173 -14.86 -10.69 11.59
C PHE A 173 -15.45 -10.48 10.20
N THR A 174 -14.65 -9.91 9.33
CA THR A 174 -15.01 -9.73 7.91
C THR A 174 -13.82 -10.17 7.05
N PRO A 175 -13.74 -11.46 6.66
CA PRO A 175 -12.81 -11.88 5.63
C PRO A 175 -13.13 -11.20 4.31
N TYR A 176 -12.09 -10.92 3.54
CA TYR A 176 -12.21 -10.35 2.21
C TYR A 176 -11.08 -10.83 1.30
N ALA A 177 -11.32 -10.76 0.01
CA ALA A 177 -10.32 -11.06 -1.00
C ALA A 177 -10.60 -10.24 -2.26
N GLY A 178 -9.61 -10.13 -3.12
CA GLY A 178 -9.77 -9.43 -4.38
C GLY A 178 -8.65 -9.69 -5.36
N VAL A 179 -8.89 -9.22 -6.59
CA VAL A 179 -7.95 -9.26 -7.69
C VAL A 179 -8.01 -7.95 -8.45
N GLY A 180 -6.89 -7.52 -8.99
CA GLY A 180 -6.84 -6.29 -9.74
C GLY A 180 -5.60 -6.18 -10.63
N ARG A 181 -5.48 -5.02 -11.24
CA ARG A 181 -4.35 -4.66 -12.08
C ARG A 181 -3.81 -3.31 -11.66
N ILE A 182 -2.50 -3.25 -11.48
CA ILE A 182 -1.76 -2.04 -11.14
C ILE A 182 -0.97 -1.63 -12.38
N LYS A 183 -1.22 -0.44 -12.89
CA LYS A 183 -0.40 0.20 -13.94
C LYS A 183 0.54 1.19 -13.28
N THR A 184 1.82 1.06 -13.59
CA THR A 184 2.90 1.90 -13.04
C THR A 184 3.57 2.69 -14.15
N SER A 185 3.88 3.95 -13.87
CA SER A 185 4.80 4.79 -14.62
C SER A 185 5.94 5.15 -13.70
N SER A 186 7.17 4.91 -14.14
CA SER A 186 8.42 5.13 -13.41
C SER A 186 9.38 5.88 -14.31
N GLU A 187 9.66 7.13 -13.99
CA GLU A 187 10.43 8.05 -14.81
C GLU A 187 11.70 8.48 -14.08
N PRO A 188 12.90 8.14 -14.59
CA PRO A 188 14.15 8.64 -14.03
C PRO A 188 14.26 10.15 -14.28
N GLN A 189 14.71 10.88 -13.27
CA GLN A 189 14.83 12.35 -13.33
C GLN A 189 16.31 12.74 -13.38
N GLY A 190 16.72 13.38 -14.48
CA GLY A 190 18.09 13.89 -14.61
C GLY A 190 19.18 12.82 -14.70
N ILE A 191 18.84 11.57 -15.03
CA ILE A 191 19.80 10.45 -15.12
C ILE A 191 20.02 10.09 -16.61
N PRO A 192 21.14 10.52 -17.21
CA PRO A 192 21.45 10.17 -18.60
C PRO A 192 21.56 8.65 -18.80
N GLY A 193 20.98 8.14 -19.88
CA GLY A 193 21.05 6.72 -20.25
C GLY A 193 19.96 5.83 -19.66
N LEU A 194 19.14 6.32 -18.72
CA LEU A 194 17.92 5.64 -18.28
C LEU A 194 16.70 6.20 -19.00
N GLN A 195 15.80 5.32 -19.38
CA GLN A 195 14.51 5.64 -19.98
C GLN A 195 13.38 5.30 -19.02
N GLY A 196 12.26 6.03 -19.11
CA GLY A 196 11.07 5.76 -18.35
C GLY A 196 10.48 4.39 -18.64
N GLU A 197 9.89 3.77 -17.61
CA GLU A 197 9.25 2.45 -17.68
C GLU A 197 7.75 2.60 -17.43
N SER A 198 6.93 1.95 -18.28
CA SER A 198 5.49 1.86 -18.08
C SER A 198 5.05 0.42 -18.23
N PHE A 199 4.39 -0.12 -17.19
CA PHE A 199 4.01 -1.52 -17.15
C PHE A 199 2.76 -1.76 -16.29
N SER A 200 2.27 -2.97 -16.33
CA SER A 200 1.17 -3.41 -15.48
C SER A 200 1.48 -4.73 -14.81
N GLN A 201 1.11 -4.82 -13.53
CA GLN A 201 1.22 -6.02 -12.71
C GLN A 201 -0.16 -6.46 -12.25
N THR A 202 -0.38 -7.77 -12.15
CA THR A 202 -1.58 -8.32 -11.51
C THR A 202 -1.39 -8.25 -10.01
N LYS A 203 -2.45 -7.86 -9.29
CA LYS A 203 -2.52 -7.88 -7.83
C LYS A 203 -3.59 -8.85 -7.40
N THR A 204 -3.27 -9.73 -6.46
CA THR A 204 -4.22 -10.57 -5.72
C THR A 204 -4.02 -10.32 -4.24
N PHE A 205 -5.10 -10.28 -3.48
CA PHE A 205 -5.01 -10.05 -2.04
C PHE A 205 -6.11 -10.80 -1.30
N ALA A 206 -5.83 -11.11 -0.05
CA ALA A 206 -6.80 -11.61 0.90
C ALA A 206 -6.49 -11.06 2.30
N GLY A 207 -7.53 -10.81 3.07
CA GLY A 207 -7.39 -10.22 4.39
C GLY A 207 -8.54 -10.57 5.32
N LEU A 208 -8.35 -10.18 6.56
CA LEU A 208 -9.32 -10.31 7.64
C LEU A 208 -9.44 -8.97 8.36
N ASN A 209 -10.64 -8.46 8.45
CA ASN A 209 -10.95 -7.28 9.24
C ASN A 209 -11.71 -7.69 10.51
N MET A 210 -11.40 -7.05 11.64
CA MET A 210 -12.05 -7.26 12.92
C MET A 210 -12.48 -5.91 13.50
N ASN A 211 -13.76 -5.82 13.87
CA ASN A 211 -14.34 -4.65 14.54
C ASN A 211 -14.66 -4.98 15.99
N LEU A 212 -14.08 -4.21 16.91
CA LEU A 212 -14.32 -4.31 18.37
C LEU A 212 -14.87 -2.97 18.87
N GLY A 213 -16.19 -2.78 18.76
CA GLY A 213 -16.80 -1.47 18.99
C GLY A 213 -16.29 -0.45 17.98
N LEU A 214 -15.62 0.59 18.44
CA LEU A 214 -15.01 1.60 17.57
C LEU A 214 -13.61 1.21 17.08
N MET A 215 -12.95 0.24 17.70
CA MET A 215 -11.62 -0.20 17.28
C MET A 215 -11.73 -1.11 16.06
N ASN A 216 -10.85 -0.88 15.10
CA ASN A 216 -10.72 -1.66 13.88
C ASN A 216 -9.31 -2.21 13.73
N PHE A 217 -9.22 -3.51 13.46
CA PHE A 217 -7.96 -4.19 13.13
C PHE A 217 -8.12 -4.86 11.78
N ALA A 218 -7.09 -4.82 10.96
CA ALA A 218 -7.10 -5.59 9.73
C ALA A 218 -5.70 -6.12 9.41
N LEU A 219 -5.68 -7.35 8.87
CA LEU A 219 -4.50 -8.01 8.32
C LEU A 219 -4.77 -8.33 6.86
N GLU A 220 -3.83 -8.03 5.98
CA GLU A 220 -3.91 -8.34 4.55
C GLU A 220 -2.59 -8.92 4.05
N GLY A 221 -2.66 -9.99 3.26
CA GLY A 221 -1.57 -10.45 2.43
C GLY A 221 -1.89 -10.14 0.98
N ASP A 222 -0.95 -9.57 0.23
CA ASP A 222 -1.09 -9.35 -1.21
C ASP A 222 0.13 -9.85 -1.99
N LYS A 223 -0.13 -10.25 -3.23
CA LYS A 223 0.87 -10.49 -4.25
C LYS A 223 0.63 -9.53 -5.40
N THR A 224 1.61 -8.66 -5.67
CA THR A 224 1.59 -7.71 -6.80
C THR A 224 2.79 -8.02 -7.70
N GLY A 225 2.53 -8.46 -8.93
CA GLY A 225 3.57 -9.08 -9.76
C GLY A 225 4.14 -10.31 -9.07
N ASP A 226 5.44 -10.33 -8.84
CA ASP A 226 6.13 -11.41 -8.12
C ASP A 226 6.35 -11.10 -6.64
N ALA A 227 6.22 -9.85 -6.22
CA ALA A 227 6.45 -9.45 -4.84
C ALA A 227 5.24 -9.75 -3.95
N THR A 228 5.53 -10.22 -2.73
CA THR A 228 4.54 -10.48 -1.68
C THR A 228 4.67 -9.44 -0.59
N SER A 229 3.52 -8.93 -0.13
CA SER A 229 3.44 -7.99 0.97
C SER A 229 2.49 -8.49 2.05
N TYR A 230 2.76 -8.08 3.28
CA TYR A 230 1.87 -8.24 4.42
C TYR A 230 1.62 -6.87 5.05
N SER A 231 0.36 -6.57 5.30
CA SER A 231 -0.08 -5.30 5.88
C SER A 231 -0.88 -5.53 7.14
N LEU A 232 -0.60 -4.73 8.16
CA LEU A 232 -1.35 -4.69 9.41
C LEU A 232 -1.87 -3.27 9.61
N LYS A 233 -3.17 -3.13 9.82
CA LYS A 233 -3.83 -1.86 10.13
C LYS A 233 -4.47 -1.91 11.50
N PHE A 234 -4.32 -0.83 12.26
CA PHE A 234 -5.03 -0.54 13.48
C PHE A 234 -5.67 0.85 13.38
N GLY A 235 -6.91 0.98 13.81
CA GLY A 235 -7.61 2.25 13.72
C GLY A 235 -8.96 2.28 14.43
N PHE A 236 -9.72 3.31 14.09
CA PHE A 236 -11.08 3.54 14.59
C PHE A 236 -12.04 3.65 13.42
N ARG A 237 -13.19 2.99 13.55
CA ARG A 237 -14.27 3.01 12.57
C ARG A 237 -15.58 3.39 13.27
N PHE A 238 -16.25 4.40 12.73
CA PHE A 238 -17.49 4.97 13.24
C PHE A 238 -18.62 4.77 12.24
#